data_4f30d724b2e4b09bbac02cdcda9026b1
#
_entry.id   4f30d724b2e4b09bbac02cdcda9026b1
#
_cell.length_a   1.000
_cell.length_b   1.000
_cell.length_c   1.000
_cell.angle_alpha   90.00
_cell.angle_beta   90.00
_cell.angle_gamma   90.00
#
_symmetry.space_group_name_H-M   'P 1'
#
loop_
_entity.id
_entity.type
_entity.pdbx_description
1 polymer ?
#
loop_
_entity_poly.entity_id
_entity_poly.type
_entity_poly.pdbx_seq_one_letter_code
_entity_poly.pdbx_strand_id
1 'polypeptide(L)'
;MQRFKTTNSMTYDCSVESLWEIVSSPNYLNNVHPFCKENPTIQWSKDHHEDKIVYLNNRYYIRKFVSWKVLQGYDLWIGSNNNNQSFVEWRLEEVNGGSKLTITVYPFLLSSWPKVFSFLPYFLYINIKLKSYLFSVLGGIEWFVKEKTPVPKNNFGRHSWFS
;
A
#
# COMPACT_ATOMS: atom_id res chain seq x y z
N MET A 1 -12.67 -3.98 15.64
CA MET A 1 -11.26 -3.87 16.09
C MET A 1 -10.42 -4.86 15.29
N GLN A 2 -9.51 -4.37 14.47
CA GLN A 2 -8.66 -5.23 13.64
C GLN A 2 -7.62 -5.91 14.52
N ARG A 3 -7.51 -7.22 14.43
CA ARG A 3 -6.77 -8.06 15.40
C ARG A 3 -5.32 -8.30 15.03
N PHE A 4 -5.02 -8.28 13.74
CA PHE A 4 -3.71 -8.60 13.19
C PHE A 4 -3.22 -7.48 12.31
N LYS A 5 -1.92 -7.26 12.28
CA LYS A 5 -1.28 -6.30 11.40
C LYS A 5 -0.02 -6.87 10.77
N THR A 6 0.26 -6.45 9.56
CA THR A 6 1.53 -6.70 8.87
C THR A 6 2.17 -5.37 8.55
N THR A 7 3.42 -5.20 8.94
CA THR A 7 4.17 -3.97 8.71
C THR A 7 5.45 -4.28 7.93
N ASN A 8 5.78 -3.41 7.00
CA ASN A 8 7.08 -3.41 6.32
C ASN A 8 7.52 -1.95 6.09
N SER A 9 8.82 -1.72 5.99
CA SER A 9 9.40 -0.40 5.78
C SER A 9 10.62 -0.46 4.88
N MET A 10 10.92 0.67 4.23
CA MET A 10 12.09 0.84 3.37
C MET A 10 12.61 2.27 3.48
N THR A 11 13.93 2.42 3.41
CA THR A 11 14.61 3.73 3.37
C THR A 11 14.95 4.06 1.94
N TYR A 12 14.78 5.33 1.56
CA TYR A 12 15.00 5.86 0.21
C TYR A 12 16.04 6.96 0.23
N ASP A 13 16.87 6.98 -0.79
CA ASP A 13 17.86 8.03 -1.04
C ASP A 13 17.23 9.26 -1.72
N CYS A 14 16.27 9.84 -1.02
CA CYS A 14 15.62 11.09 -1.39
C CYS A 14 15.02 11.76 -0.14
N SER A 15 14.74 13.06 -0.22
CA SER A 15 14.12 13.78 0.89
C SER A 15 12.67 13.32 1.15
N VAL A 16 12.15 13.60 2.34
CA VAL A 16 10.78 13.30 2.70
C VAL A 16 9.78 14.06 1.82
N GLU A 17 10.12 15.27 1.37
CA GLU A 17 9.33 16.06 0.43
C GLU A 17 9.22 15.36 -0.93
N SER A 18 10.36 14.91 -1.48
CA SER A 18 10.37 14.18 -2.76
C SER A 18 9.60 12.86 -2.67
N LEU A 19 9.74 12.14 -1.57
CA LEU A 19 8.98 10.91 -1.34
C LEU A 19 7.48 11.20 -1.21
N TRP A 20 7.12 12.28 -0.49
CA TRP A 20 5.74 12.71 -0.33
C TRP A 20 5.10 13.07 -1.68
N GLU A 21 5.78 13.85 -2.52
CA GLU A 21 5.31 14.19 -3.86
C GLU A 21 4.96 12.95 -4.68
N ILE A 22 5.78 11.91 -4.59
CA ILE A 22 5.54 10.64 -5.29
C ILE A 22 4.27 9.97 -4.76
N VAL A 23 4.17 9.74 -3.44
CA VAL A 23 3.11 8.89 -2.86
C VAL A 23 1.81 9.63 -2.58
N SER A 24 1.78 10.96 -2.72
CA SER A 24 0.59 11.80 -2.54
C SER A 24 -0.01 12.32 -3.85
N SER A 25 0.61 12.05 -5.00
CA SER A 25 0.09 12.46 -6.31
C SER A 25 -1.10 11.60 -6.76
N PRO A 26 -2.06 12.18 -7.51
CA PRO A 26 -3.12 11.39 -8.11
C PRO A 26 -2.54 10.35 -9.09
N ASN A 27 -3.15 9.18 -9.15
CA ASN A 27 -2.75 8.08 -10.05
C ASN A 27 -1.32 7.53 -9.84
N TYR A 28 -0.66 7.83 -8.72
CA TYR A 28 0.74 7.49 -8.48
C TYR A 28 1.04 5.99 -8.53
N LEU A 29 0.06 5.13 -8.22
CA LEU A 29 0.26 3.68 -8.27
C LEU A 29 0.56 3.17 -9.69
N ASN A 30 0.19 3.90 -10.74
CA ASN A 30 0.57 3.55 -12.11
C ASN A 30 2.10 3.53 -12.27
N ASN A 31 2.81 4.36 -11.53
CA ASN A 31 4.27 4.52 -11.61
C ASN A 31 5.02 3.62 -10.63
N VAL A 32 4.47 3.41 -9.43
CA VAL A 32 5.22 2.81 -8.33
C VAL A 32 4.75 1.41 -7.93
N HIS A 33 3.59 0.94 -8.41
CA HIS A 33 3.02 -0.30 -7.92
C HIS A 33 3.15 -1.44 -8.96
N PRO A 34 3.99 -2.46 -8.71
CA PRO A 34 4.31 -3.49 -9.70
C PRO A 34 3.15 -4.40 -10.09
N PHE A 35 2.08 -4.43 -9.28
CA PHE A 35 0.87 -5.21 -9.57
C PHE A 35 -0.31 -4.35 -10.02
N CYS A 36 -0.13 -3.03 -10.15
CA CYS A 36 -1.17 -2.12 -10.60
C CYS A 36 -1.27 -2.15 -12.13
N LYS A 37 -2.45 -2.44 -12.65
CA LYS A 37 -2.79 -2.28 -14.06
C LYS A 37 -3.22 -0.84 -14.35
N GLU A 38 -4.11 -0.31 -13.51
CA GLU A 38 -4.67 1.04 -13.62
C GLU A 38 -4.98 1.61 -12.23
N ASN A 39 -4.78 2.91 -12.06
CA ASN A 39 -5.13 3.63 -10.83
C ASN A 39 -5.90 4.92 -11.14
N PRO A 40 -7.15 4.83 -11.62
CA PRO A 40 -7.95 6.02 -11.86
C PRO A 40 -8.38 6.69 -10.53
N THR A 41 -8.33 8.02 -10.49
CA THR A 41 -8.90 8.80 -9.40
C THR A 41 -10.42 8.83 -9.51
N ILE A 42 -11.11 8.73 -8.37
CA ILE A 42 -12.55 8.94 -8.25
C ILE A 42 -12.79 10.38 -7.82
N GLN A 43 -12.12 10.81 -6.76
CA GLN A 43 -12.10 12.18 -6.27
C GLN A 43 -10.72 12.52 -5.71
N TRP A 44 -10.18 13.69 -6.06
CA TRP A 44 -8.89 14.14 -5.55
C TRP A 44 -8.95 15.66 -5.37
N SER A 45 -9.20 16.07 -4.15
CA SER A 45 -9.32 17.48 -3.76
C SER A 45 -8.57 17.71 -2.46
N LYS A 46 -8.49 18.97 -2.01
CA LYS A 46 -7.79 19.32 -0.78
C LYS A 46 -8.24 18.50 0.45
N ASP A 47 -9.54 18.25 0.56
CA ASP A 47 -10.15 17.67 1.76
C ASP A 47 -10.69 16.24 1.55
N HIS A 48 -10.61 15.72 0.33
CA HIS A 48 -11.14 14.39 0.01
C HIS A 48 -10.31 13.70 -1.05
N HIS A 49 -9.84 12.49 -0.72
CA HIS A 49 -9.07 11.67 -1.64
C HIS A 49 -9.71 10.29 -1.72
N GLU A 50 -10.05 9.88 -2.92
CA GLU A 50 -10.59 8.56 -3.22
C GLU A 50 -10.12 8.13 -4.62
N ASP A 51 -9.62 6.92 -4.74
CA ASP A 51 -9.23 6.34 -6.01
C ASP A 51 -9.56 4.84 -6.08
N LYS A 52 -9.32 4.28 -7.25
CA LYS A 52 -9.49 2.87 -7.54
C LYS A 52 -8.15 2.28 -7.96
N ILE A 53 -7.77 1.15 -7.40
CA ILE A 53 -6.69 0.33 -7.94
C ILE A 53 -7.27 -0.87 -8.68
N VAL A 54 -6.84 -1.07 -9.92
CA VAL A 54 -7.10 -2.29 -10.70
C VAL A 54 -5.79 -3.07 -10.76
N TYR A 55 -5.81 -4.29 -10.30
CA TYR A 55 -4.65 -5.19 -10.32
C TYR A 55 -4.48 -5.89 -11.68
N LEU A 56 -3.32 -6.52 -11.90
CA LEU A 56 -3.02 -7.22 -13.16
C LEU A 56 -3.98 -8.37 -13.47
N ASN A 57 -4.53 -9.02 -12.45
CA ASN A 57 -5.56 -10.06 -12.56
C ASN A 57 -7.01 -9.52 -12.71
N ASN A 58 -7.16 -8.22 -12.99
CA ASN A 58 -8.43 -7.50 -13.12
C ASN A 58 -9.27 -7.37 -11.83
N ARG A 59 -8.80 -7.83 -10.69
CA ARG A 59 -9.41 -7.44 -9.40
C ARG A 59 -9.26 -5.96 -9.19
N TYR A 60 -10.24 -5.35 -8.54
CA TYR A 60 -10.14 -3.95 -8.17
C TYR A 60 -10.55 -3.71 -6.72
N TYR A 61 -9.97 -2.68 -6.13
CA TYR A 61 -10.35 -2.16 -4.83
C TYR A 61 -10.49 -0.65 -4.88
N ILE A 62 -11.41 -0.12 -4.06
CA ILE A 62 -11.53 1.31 -3.81
C ILE A 62 -10.67 1.65 -2.60
N ARG A 63 -9.91 2.75 -2.70
CA ARG A 63 -9.13 3.30 -1.62
C ARG A 63 -9.76 4.62 -1.18
N LYS A 64 -10.21 4.68 0.08
CA LYS A 64 -10.81 5.87 0.70
C LYS A 64 -9.87 6.39 1.77
N PHE A 65 -9.31 7.56 1.55
CA PHE A 65 -8.37 8.17 2.48
C PHE A 65 -9.15 8.87 3.60
N VAL A 66 -8.83 8.56 4.85
CA VAL A 66 -9.54 9.05 6.04
C VAL A 66 -8.68 9.94 6.93
N SER A 67 -7.39 9.95 6.71
CA SER A 67 -6.44 10.84 7.36
C SER A 67 -5.39 11.25 6.33
N TRP A 68 -5.04 12.53 6.29
CA TRP A 68 -4.06 13.06 5.35
C TRP A 68 -3.20 14.10 6.05
N LYS A 69 -1.93 13.78 6.29
CA LYS A 69 -0.97 14.63 6.98
C LYS A 69 0.22 14.87 6.08
N VAL A 70 0.32 16.06 5.54
CA VAL A 70 1.40 16.48 4.63
C VAL A 70 2.76 16.14 5.22
N LEU A 71 3.62 15.50 4.44
CA LEU A 71 4.97 15.03 4.78
C LEU A 71 5.04 13.92 5.87
N GLN A 72 3.93 13.56 6.49
CA GLN A 72 3.89 12.54 7.56
C GLN A 72 3.20 11.25 7.13
N GLY A 73 2.29 11.33 6.15
CA GLY A 73 1.58 10.16 5.64
C GLY A 73 0.07 10.28 5.65
N TYR A 74 -0.59 9.15 5.48
CA TYR A 74 -2.05 9.06 5.42
C TYR A 74 -2.56 7.70 5.88
N ASP A 75 -3.85 7.64 6.19
CA ASP A 75 -4.58 6.43 6.50
C ASP A 75 -5.71 6.23 5.50
N LEU A 76 -5.97 4.99 5.13
CA LEU A 76 -7.02 4.68 4.17
C LEU A 76 -7.71 3.33 4.47
N TRP A 77 -8.95 3.23 4.02
CA TRP A 77 -9.65 1.96 3.85
C TRP A 77 -9.49 1.48 2.41
N ILE A 78 -9.22 0.19 2.25
CA ILE A 78 -9.09 -0.46 0.93
C ILE A 78 -9.89 -1.75 0.87
N GLY A 79 -10.73 -1.89 -0.16
CA GLY A 79 -11.55 -3.08 -0.36
C GLY A 79 -12.54 -2.96 -1.50
N SER A 80 -13.34 -4.00 -1.70
CA SER A 80 -14.36 -4.05 -2.78
C SER A 80 -15.70 -3.45 -2.35
N ASN A 81 -16.02 -3.47 -1.05
CA ASN A 81 -17.24 -2.92 -0.47
C ASN A 81 -17.02 -2.55 1.01
N ASN A 82 -18.03 -1.92 1.64
CA ASN A 82 -17.90 -1.41 3.01
C ASN A 82 -17.70 -2.49 4.10
N ASN A 83 -17.98 -3.76 3.81
CA ASN A 83 -17.89 -4.84 4.78
C ASN A 83 -16.55 -5.60 4.72
N ASN A 84 -15.84 -5.51 3.58
CA ASN A 84 -14.62 -6.27 3.32
C ASN A 84 -13.46 -5.30 3.03
N GLN A 85 -13.16 -4.42 3.99
CA GLN A 85 -12.10 -3.43 3.87
C GLN A 85 -10.98 -3.68 4.88
N SER A 86 -9.77 -3.59 4.39
CA SER A 86 -8.55 -3.52 5.20
C SER A 86 -8.24 -2.06 5.51
N PHE A 87 -7.74 -1.81 6.71
CA PHE A 87 -7.21 -0.50 7.07
C PHE A 87 -5.71 -0.47 6.79
N VAL A 88 -5.22 0.63 6.23
CA VAL A 88 -3.81 0.76 5.86
C VAL A 88 -3.29 2.11 6.32
N GLU A 89 -2.13 2.10 6.96
CA GLU A 89 -1.41 3.29 7.39
C GLU A 89 -0.13 3.43 6.58
N TRP A 90 0.14 4.62 6.08
CA TRP A 90 1.40 5.03 5.47
C TRP A 90 2.04 6.09 6.35
N ARG A 91 3.28 5.90 6.76
CA ARG A 91 4.03 6.83 7.61
C ARG A 91 5.37 7.15 6.96
N LEU A 92 5.61 8.45 6.79
CA LEU A 92 6.86 8.98 6.26
C LEU A 92 7.65 9.59 7.42
N GLU A 93 8.94 9.35 7.40
CA GLU A 93 9.89 9.87 8.40
C GLU A 93 11.16 10.34 7.68
N GLU A 94 11.70 11.48 8.11
CA GLU A 94 13.07 11.87 7.75
C GLU A 94 14.06 11.00 8.52
N VAL A 95 15.08 10.52 7.84
CA VAL A 95 16.16 9.74 8.43
C VAL A 95 17.50 10.25 7.93
N ASN A 96 18.60 9.93 8.64
CA ASN A 96 19.94 10.33 8.20
C ASN A 96 20.22 9.80 6.79
N GLY A 97 20.44 10.72 5.85
CA GLY A 97 20.75 10.41 4.46
C GLY A 97 19.54 10.14 3.56
N GLY A 98 18.30 10.44 4.02
CA GLY A 98 17.14 10.26 3.17
C GLY A 98 15.81 10.24 3.91
N SER A 99 14.88 9.44 3.43
CA SER A 99 13.55 9.28 4.00
C SER A 99 13.19 7.80 4.18
N LYS A 100 12.26 7.52 5.08
CA LYS A 100 11.74 6.17 5.35
C LYS A 100 10.23 6.16 5.19
N LEU A 101 9.73 5.16 4.49
CA LEU A 101 8.29 4.86 4.43
C LEU A 101 8.01 3.55 5.15
N THR A 102 7.03 3.60 6.05
CA THR A 102 6.48 2.43 6.73
C THR A 102 5.03 2.25 6.31
N ILE A 103 4.68 1.05 5.85
CA ILE A 103 3.30 0.68 5.50
C ILE A 103 2.84 -0.40 6.47
N THR A 104 1.73 -0.16 7.14
CA THR A 104 1.07 -1.12 8.02
C THR A 104 -0.31 -1.46 7.46
N VAL A 105 -0.57 -2.74 7.26
CA VAL A 105 -1.86 -3.26 6.80
C VAL A 105 -2.53 -4.01 7.92
N TYR A 106 -3.78 -3.67 8.20
CA TYR A 106 -4.70 -4.38 9.09
C TYR A 106 -5.73 -5.10 8.21
N PRO A 107 -5.49 -6.37 7.85
CA PRO A 107 -6.35 -7.05 6.90
C PRO A 107 -7.72 -7.38 7.48
N PHE A 108 -8.76 -7.28 6.63
CA PHE A 108 -10.10 -7.74 7.01
C PHE A 108 -10.21 -9.27 7.10
N LEU A 109 -9.28 -9.98 6.45
CA LEU A 109 -9.23 -11.43 6.44
C LEU A 109 -9.17 -12.00 7.86
N LEU A 110 -9.98 -13.02 8.14
CA LEU A 110 -10.13 -13.66 9.44
C LEU A 110 -10.72 -12.77 10.55
N SER A 111 -11.22 -11.59 10.23
CA SER A 111 -11.82 -10.68 11.24
C SER A 111 -13.03 -11.29 11.94
N SER A 112 -13.80 -12.15 11.26
CA SER A 112 -14.97 -12.87 11.76
C SER A 112 -14.64 -14.20 12.47
N TRP A 113 -13.40 -14.67 12.40
CA TRP A 113 -13.01 -15.95 13.01
C TRP A 113 -12.67 -15.78 14.51
N PRO A 114 -12.93 -16.80 15.36
CA PRO A 114 -12.45 -16.79 16.73
C PRO A 114 -10.92 -16.67 16.80
N LYS A 115 -10.40 -15.91 17.78
CA LYS A 115 -8.96 -15.61 17.92
C LYS A 115 -8.08 -16.86 17.88
N VAL A 116 -8.51 -17.93 18.55
CA VAL A 116 -7.75 -19.19 18.66
C VAL A 116 -7.58 -19.87 17.30
N PHE A 117 -8.57 -19.78 16.40
CA PHE A 117 -8.52 -20.41 15.07
C PHE A 117 -7.92 -19.50 13.99
N SER A 118 -7.87 -18.18 14.22
CA SER A 118 -7.37 -17.23 13.21
C SER A 118 -5.87 -16.96 13.33
N PHE A 119 -5.25 -17.26 14.48
CA PHE A 119 -3.85 -16.97 14.75
C PHE A 119 -2.91 -17.74 13.80
N LEU A 120 -3.07 -19.05 13.72
CA LEU A 120 -2.17 -19.91 12.95
C LEU A 120 -2.25 -19.64 11.43
N PRO A 121 -3.43 -19.60 10.79
CA PRO A 121 -3.55 -19.24 9.37
C PRO A 121 -3.03 -17.82 9.06
N TYR A 122 -3.21 -16.88 9.99
CA TYR A 122 -2.68 -15.54 9.80
C TYR A 122 -1.15 -15.54 9.71
N PHE A 123 -0.46 -16.10 10.70
CA PHE A 123 1.00 -16.08 10.73
C PHE A 123 1.65 -16.95 9.67
N LEU A 124 1.10 -18.13 9.38
CA LEU A 124 1.68 -19.08 8.42
C LEU A 124 1.39 -18.72 6.97
N TYR A 125 0.34 -17.97 6.68
CA TYR A 125 -0.05 -17.70 5.30
C TYR A 125 -0.27 -16.23 5.01
N ILE A 126 -1.23 -15.57 5.67
CA ILE A 126 -1.63 -14.19 5.34
C ILE A 126 -0.49 -13.21 5.57
N ASN A 127 0.17 -13.28 6.73
CA ASN A 127 1.28 -12.39 7.06
C ASN A 127 2.46 -12.54 6.09
N ILE A 128 2.79 -13.76 5.69
CA ILE A 128 3.86 -14.02 4.71
C ILE A 128 3.50 -13.41 3.36
N LYS A 129 2.28 -13.62 2.88
CA LYS A 129 1.81 -13.05 1.61
C LYS A 129 1.77 -11.53 1.64
N LEU A 130 1.28 -10.93 2.72
CA LEU A 130 1.27 -9.47 2.88
C LEU A 130 2.68 -8.88 2.98
N LYS A 131 3.61 -9.52 3.68
CA LYS A 131 5.01 -9.06 3.72
C LYS A 131 5.64 -9.07 2.34
N SER A 132 5.45 -10.13 1.57
CA SER A 132 5.93 -10.22 0.19
C SER A 132 5.31 -9.15 -0.70
N TYR A 133 4.00 -8.91 -0.57
CA TYR A 133 3.30 -7.85 -1.28
C TYR A 133 3.87 -6.47 -0.94
N LEU A 134 3.98 -6.15 0.36
CA LEU A 134 4.50 -4.85 0.81
C LEU A 134 5.96 -4.64 0.39
N PHE A 135 6.78 -5.68 0.40
CA PHE A 135 8.15 -5.61 -0.11
C PHE A 135 8.17 -5.18 -1.58
N SER A 136 7.32 -5.77 -2.40
CA SER A 136 7.22 -5.43 -3.82
C SER A 136 6.69 -4.01 -4.05
N VAL A 137 5.72 -3.56 -3.25
CA VAL A 137 5.20 -2.18 -3.32
C VAL A 137 6.28 -1.16 -2.95
N LEU A 138 6.98 -1.38 -1.83
CA LEU A 138 8.07 -0.51 -1.38
C LEU A 138 9.22 -0.50 -2.40
N GLY A 139 9.57 -1.66 -2.95
CA GLY A 139 10.58 -1.79 -4.01
C GLY A 139 10.19 -1.06 -5.30
N GLY A 140 8.90 -1.02 -5.64
CA GLY A 140 8.41 -0.26 -6.79
C GLY A 140 8.56 1.26 -6.61
N ILE A 141 8.39 1.76 -5.39
CA ILE A 141 8.68 3.16 -5.05
C ILE A 141 10.19 3.43 -5.18
N GLU A 142 11.04 2.50 -4.67
CA GLU A 142 12.50 2.62 -4.80
C GLU A 142 12.93 2.67 -6.27
N TRP A 143 12.36 1.81 -7.10
CA TRP A 143 12.58 1.83 -8.55
C TRP A 143 12.30 3.23 -9.12
N PHE A 144 11.12 3.78 -8.83
CA PHE A 144 10.73 5.08 -9.35
C PHE A 144 11.60 6.22 -8.82
N VAL A 145 12.03 6.16 -7.56
CA VAL A 145 12.97 7.14 -6.98
C VAL A 145 14.30 7.13 -7.74
N LYS A 146 14.82 5.95 -8.09
CA LYS A 146 16.11 5.77 -8.76
C LYS A 146 16.03 6.00 -10.27
N GLU A 147 15.11 5.32 -10.93
CA GLU A 147 15.06 5.24 -12.40
C GLU A 147 14.21 6.35 -13.04
N LYS A 148 13.36 7.03 -12.27
CA LYS A 148 12.40 8.04 -12.75
C LYS A 148 11.45 7.54 -13.86
N THR A 149 11.28 6.25 -13.96
CA THR A 149 10.39 5.55 -14.90
C THR A 149 9.44 4.62 -14.14
N PRO A 150 8.25 4.35 -14.69
CA PRO A 150 7.31 3.41 -14.05
C PRO A 150 7.96 2.05 -13.80
N VAL A 151 7.69 1.48 -12.62
CA VAL A 151 8.18 0.13 -12.28
C VAL A 151 7.59 -0.90 -13.24
N PRO A 152 8.40 -1.80 -13.81
CA PRO A 152 7.88 -2.88 -14.66
C PRO A 152 6.89 -3.78 -13.91
N LYS A 153 5.89 -4.26 -14.62
CA LYS A 153 4.89 -5.16 -14.02
C LYS A 153 5.54 -6.47 -13.58
N ASN A 154 5.18 -6.92 -12.37
CA ASN A 154 5.79 -8.10 -11.73
C ASN A 154 7.33 -8.03 -11.55
N ASN A 155 7.91 -6.85 -11.46
CA ASN A 155 9.37 -6.64 -11.41
C ASN A 155 10.07 -7.44 -10.29
N PHE A 156 9.38 -7.67 -9.18
CA PHE A 156 9.87 -8.42 -8.02
C PHE A 156 9.27 -9.85 -7.92
N GLY A 157 8.77 -10.36 -9.04
CA GLY A 157 8.06 -11.64 -9.12
C GLY A 157 6.54 -11.48 -9.08
N ARG A 158 5.84 -12.55 -9.46
CA ARG A 158 4.37 -12.59 -9.47
C ARG A 158 3.82 -12.79 -8.06
N HIS A 159 2.68 -12.19 -7.78
CA HIS A 159 1.97 -12.36 -6.53
C HIS A 159 0.62 -13.06 -6.75
N SER A 160 0.40 -14.17 -6.05
CA SER A 160 -0.77 -15.06 -6.26
C SER A 160 -2.14 -14.37 -6.09
N TRP A 161 -2.19 -13.23 -5.40
CA TRP A 161 -3.44 -12.49 -5.17
C TRP A 161 -3.68 -11.37 -6.20
N PHE A 162 -2.63 -10.86 -6.84
CA PHE A 162 -2.69 -9.58 -7.57
C PHE A 162 -2.06 -9.60 -8.97
N SER A 163 -1.36 -10.69 -9.33
CA SER A 163 -0.77 -10.82 -10.68
C SER A 163 -1.65 -11.55 -11.64
#